data_2a8adcf2f14b6d64dbfbe8d3ed832a62
#
_entry.id   2a8adcf2f14b6d64dbfbe8d3ed832a62
#
_cell.length_a   1.000
_cell.length_b   1.000
_cell.length_c   1.000
_cell.angle_alpha   90.00
_cell.angle_beta   90.00
_cell.angle_gamma   90.00
#
_symmetry.space_group_name_H-M   'P 1'
#
loop_
_entity.id
_entity.type
_entity.pdbx_description
1 polymer ?
#
loop_
_entity_poly.entity_id
_entity_poly.type
_entity_poly.pdbx_seq_one_letter_code
_entity_poly.pdbx_strand_id
1 'polypeptide(L)'
;MKRFYKKVEVTSTREGFLITLDTKALLSPGKSKLVLPTKALADAIADEWGNQEINIIPSTMPFMTLSATAIDRVRPKPDDTINEILNFLQTDLLCYRAEEPEALVLEQDQLWKPLLDWCEGLLGSAFNVTFGIMPVMPVSYTHLTLPTMRTV
;
A
#
# COMPACT_ATOMS: atom_id res chain seq x y z
N MET A 1 5.24 -24.28 2.62
CA MET A 1 5.32 -25.09 1.37
C MET A 1 6.78 -25.39 1.10
N LYS A 2 7.15 -26.61 0.69
CA LYS A 2 8.56 -26.91 0.37
C LYS A 2 9.02 -26.14 -0.87
N ARG A 3 10.27 -25.70 -0.87
CA ARG A 3 10.92 -25.11 -2.04
C ARG A 3 10.99 -26.13 -3.18
N PHE A 4 10.53 -25.74 -4.38
CA PHE A 4 10.40 -26.62 -5.53
C PHE A 4 11.23 -26.17 -6.75
N TYR A 5 12.04 -25.12 -6.59
CA TYR A 5 12.89 -24.52 -7.61
C TYR A 5 14.34 -24.43 -7.12
N LYS A 6 15.26 -24.30 -8.06
CA LYS A 6 16.70 -24.14 -7.80
C LYS A 6 17.19 -22.75 -8.16
N LYS A 7 16.70 -22.18 -9.26
CA LYS A 7 17.17 -20.92 -9.83
C LYS A 7 16.04 -19.87 -9.85
N VAL A 8 16.40 -18.65 -9.51
CA VAL A 8 15.51 -17.48 -9.61
C VAL A 8 16.17 -16.50 -10.57
N GLU A 9 15.46 -16.04 -11.57
CA GLU A 9 15.96 -15.09 -12.57
C GLU A 9 14.97 -14.00 -12.83
N VAL A 10 15.49 -12.80 -13.14
CA VAL A 10 14.69 -11.65 -13.58
C VAL A 10 14.86 -11.48 -15.07
N THR A 11 13.76 -11.41 -15.80
CA THR A 11 13.74 -11.24 -17.26
C THR A 11 13.00 -9.94 -17.61
N SER A 12 13.63 -9.12 -18.46
CA SER A 12 12.99 -7.92 -19.00
C SER A 12 12.06 -8.28 -20.16
N THR A 13 10.87 -7.69 -20.18
CA THR A 13 9.89 -7.84 -21.23
C THR A 13 9.43 -6.45 -21.73
N ARG A 14 8.61 -6.39 -22.77
CA ARG A 14 8.02 -5.13 -23.23
C ARG A 14 7.03 -4.52 -22.24
N GLU A 15 6.44 -5.35 -21.37
CA GLU A 15 5.42 -4.95 -20.41
C GLU A 15 6.02 -4.60 -19.04
N GLY A 16 7.31 -4.91 -18.79
CA GLY A 16 7.99 -4.76 -17.51
C GLY A 16 8.94 -5.92 -17.23
N PHE A 17 9.08 -6.26 -15.97
CA PHE A 17 10.00 -7.30 -15.50
C PHE A 17 9.22 -8.49 -14.95
N LEU A 18 9.66 -9.68 -15.35
CA LEU A 18 9.11 -10.96 -14.88
C LEU A 18 10.17 -11.71 -14.07
N ILE A 19 9.72 -12.47 -13.10
CA ILE A 19 10.56 -13.38 -12.32
C ILE A 19 10.25 -14.81 -12.79
N THR A 20 11.28 -15.60 -12.99
CA THR A 20 11.14 -17.02 -13.31
C THR A 20 11.78 -17.87 -12.21
N LEU A 21 11.09 -18.94 -11.85
CA LEU A 21 11.57 -19.99 -10.96
C LEU A 21 11.95 -21.19 -11.85
N ASP A 22 13.23 -21.43 -12.02
CA ASP A 22 13.81 -22.30 -13.06
C ASP A 22 13.39 -21.80 -14.47
N THR A 23 12.42 -22.45 -15.08
CA THR A 23 11.91 -22.09 -16.41
C THR A 23 10.47 -21.55 -16.39
N LYS A 24 9.83 -21.50 -15.22
CA LYS A 24 8.42 -21.12 -15.09
C LYS A 24 8.29 -19.69 -14.57
N ALA A 25 7.48 -18.89 -15.25
CA ALA A 25 7.15 -17.55 -14.78
C ALA A 25 6.43 -17.63 -13.44
N LEU A 26 6.87 -16.78 -12.51
CA LEU A 26 6.22 -16.60 -11.22
C LEU A 26 4.85 -15.97 -11.42
N LEU A 27 3.84 -16.58 -10.81
CA LEU A 27 2.49 -16.06 -10.79
C LEU A 27 2.13 -15.59 -9.37
N SER A 28 1.17 -14.69 -9.29
CA SER A 28 0.55 -14.34 -8.02
C SER A 28 -0.26 -15.52 -7.45
N PRO A 29 -0.66 -15.49 -6.18
CA PRO A 29 -1.60 -16.47 -5.61
C PRO A 29 -2.91 -16.57 -6.37
N GLY A 30 -3.40 -15.48 -6.94
CA GLY A 30 -4.57 -15.43 -7.83
C GLY A 30 -4.32 -15.95 -9.25
N LYS A 31 -3.13 -16.51 -9.51
CA LYS A 31 -2.70 -17.02 -10.84
C LYS A 31 -2.57 -15.96 -11.93
N SER A 32 -2.49 -14.70 -11.55
CA SER A 32 -2.20 -13.58 -12.45
C SER A 32 -0.70 -13.53 -12.77
N LYS A 33 -0.34 -13.02 -13.96
CA LYS A 33 1.07 -12.76 -14.31
C LYS A 33 1.62 -11.66 -13.38
N LEU A 34 2.76 -11.94 -12.76
CA LEU A 34 3.47 -10.98 -11.93
C LEU A 34 4.39 -10.12 -12.81
N VAL A 35 3.81 -9.11 -13.44
CA VAL A 35 4.57 -8.12 -14.25
C VAL A 35 4.89 -6.94 -13.34
N LEU A 36 6.18 -6.68 -13.14
CA LEU A 36 6.68 -5.66 -12.22
C LEU A 36 7.14 -4.43 -12.99
N PRO A 37 6.84 -3.22 -12.51
CA PRO A 37 7.12 -1.99 -13.26
C PRO A 37 8.61 -1.60 -13.29
N THR A 38 9.38 -1.99 -12.28
CA THR A 38 10.79 -1.62 -12.15
C THR A 38 11.68 -2.83 -11.93
N LYS A 39 12.92 -2.74 -12.44
CA LYS A 39 13.93 -3.76 -12.21
C LYS A 39 14.26 -3.90 -10.72
N ALA A 40 14.37 -2.80 -10.00
CA ALA A 40 14.67 -2.80 -8.56
C ALA A 40 13.66 -3.62 -7.75
N LEU A 41 12.36 -3.48 -8.04
CA LEU A 41 11.31 -4.27 -7.39
C LEU A 41 11.42 -5.75 -7.77
N ALA A 42 11.70 -6.04 -9.04
CA ALA A 42 11.86 -7.41 -9.51
C ALA A 42 13.08 -8.10 -8.87
N ASP A 43 14.20 -7.39 -8.76
CA ASP A 43 15.40 -7.89 -8.09
C ASP A 43 15.12 -8.15 -6.60
N ALA A 44 14.47 -7.21 -5.90
CA ALA A 44 14.10 -7.39 -4.49
C ALA A 44 13.21 -8.62 -4.25
N ILE A 45 12.20 -8.84 -5.11
CA ILE A 45 11.36 -10.05 -5.02
C ILE A 45 12.16 -11.31 -5.38
N ALA A 46 13.05 -11.24 -6.37
CA ALA A 46 13.91 -12.37 -6.72
C ALA A 46 14.83 -12.76 -5.55
N ASP A 47 15.34 -11.78 -4.80
CA ASP A 47 16.14 -12.01 -3.59
C ASP A 47 15.28 -12.65 -2.49
N GLU A 48 14.03 -12.20 -2.29
CA GLU A 48 13.12 -12.85 -1.34
C GLU A 48 12.92 -14.33 -1.67
N TRP A 49 12.70 -14.66 -2.95
CA TRP A 49 12.60 -16.05 -3.39
C TRP A 49 13.94 -16.79 -3.29
N GLY A 50 15.06 -16.15 -3.63
CA GLY A 50 16.40 -16.71 -3.53
C GLY A 50 16.80 -17.13 -2.11
N ASN A 51 16.41 -16.32 -1.13
CA ASN A 51 16.69 -16.51 0.29
C ASN A 51 15.82 -17.57 0.97
N GLN A 52 14.82 -18.15 0.29
CA GLN A 52 14.07 -19.28 0.85
C GLN A 52 14.96 -20.53 0.85
N GLU A 53 15.02 -21.23 1.98
CA GLU A 53 15.83 -22.46 2.12
C GLU A 53 15.00 -23.71 1.78
N ILE A 54 14.61 -24.48 2.80
CA ILE A 54 13.86 -25.73 2.64
C ILE A 54 12.38 -25.46 2.41
N ASN A 55 11.85 -24.44 3.07
CA ASN A 55 10.44 -24.07 3.01
C ASN A 55 10.28 -22.62 2.56
N ILE A 56 9.24 -22.38 1.79
CA ILE A 56 8.80 -21.04 1.43
C ILE A 56 7.97 -20.48 2.59
N ILE A 57 8.41 -19.34 3.14
CA ILE A 57 7.81 -18.66 4.29
C ILE A 57 7.29 -17.28 3.83
N PRO A 58 5.99 -17.14 3.53
CA PRO A 58 5.43 -15.88 2.99
C PRO A 58 5.66 -14.66 3.87
N SER A 59 5.74 -14.83 5.20
CA SER A 59 5.99 -13.72 6.13
C SER A 59 7.38 -13.08 5.98
N THR A 60 8.32 -13.76 5.32
CA THR A 60 9.66 -13.23 5.01
C THR A 60 9.75 -12.64 3.60
N MET A 61 8.60 -12.50 2.91
CA MET A 61 8.52 -12.06 1.52
C MET A 61 7.58 -10.84 1.38
N PRO A 62 7.90 -9.70 2.00
CA PRO A 62 7.00 -8.53 2.02
C PRO A 62 6.76 -7.92 0.64
N PHE A 63 7.79 -7.81 -0.21
CA PHE A 63 7.63 -7.24 -1.56
C PHE A 63 6.79 -8.13 -2.47
N MET A 64 6.98 -9.46 -2.39
CA MET A 64 6.13 -10.41 -3.11
C MET A 64 4.68 -10.30 -2.64
N THR A 65 4.43 -10.25 -1.32
CA THR A 65 3.08 -10.16 -0.75
C THR A 65 2.39 -8.87 -1.17
N LEU A 66 3.09 -7.73 -1.10
CA LEU A 66 2.57 -6.42 -1.51
C LEU A 66 2.23 -6.41 -3.01
N SER A 67 3.15 -6.90 -3.86
CA SER A 67 2.95 -6.95 -5.31
C SER A 67 1.80 -7.87 -5.71
N ALA A 68 1.67 -9.03 -5.05
CA ALA A 68 0.56 -9.94 -5.26
C ALA A 68 -0.79 -9.30 -4.86
N THR A 69 -0.83 -8.60 -3.73
CA THR A 69 -2.02 -7.87 -3.29
C THR A 69 -2.42 -6.78 -4.27
N ALA A 70 -1.42 -6.01 -4.75
CA ALA A 70 -1.65 -4.96 -5.74
C ALA A 70 -2.27 -5.52 -7.04
N ILE A 71 -1.76 -6.65 -7.53
CA ILE A 71 -2.21 -7.27 -8.78
C ILE A 71 -3.55 -7.99 -8.61
N ASP A 72 -3.71 -8.77 -7.54
CA ASP A 72 -4.87 -9.66 -7.38
C ASP A 72 -6.08 -8.98 -6.75
N ARG A 73 -5.88 -7.98 -5.89
CA ARG A 73 -6.95 -7.31 -5.14
C ARG A 73 -7.20 -5.87 -5.57
N VAL A 74 -6.13 -5.06 -5.63
CA VAL A 74 -6.28 -3.62 -5.88
C VAL A 74 -6.57 -3.35 -7.35
N ARG A 75 -5.76 -3.88 -8.25
CA ARG A 75 -5.87 -3.63 -9.70
C ARG A 75 -7.23 -3.97 -10.31
N PRO A 76 -7.90 -5.09 -9.94
CA PRO A 76 -9.23 -5.41 -10.47
C PRO A 76 -10.34 -4.50 -9.95
N LYS A 77 -10.18 -3.92 -8.75
CA LYS A 77 -11.20 -3.15 -8.05
C LYS A 77 -10.58 -1.98 -7.27
N PRO A 78 -9.99 -1.00 -7.95
CA PRO A 78 -9.34 0.12 -7.28
C PRO A 78 -10.31 0.95 -6.44
N ASP A 79 -11.53 1.18 -6.94
CA ASP A 79 -12.54 1.98 -6.24
C ASP A 79 -13.02 1.32 -4.95
N ASP A 80 -13.18 -0.01 -4.94
CA ASP A 80 -13.52 -0.75 -3.71
C ASP A 80 -12.43 -0.55 -2.65
N THR A 81 -11.16 -0.62 -3.05
CA THR A 81 -10.01 -0.44 -2.16
C THR A 81 -9.94 1.00 -1.63
N ILE A 82 -10.18 1.98 -2.48
CA ILE A 82 -10.25 3.39 -2.10
C ILE A 82 -11.36 3.60 -1.06
N ASN A 83 -12.55 3.09 -1.34
CA ASN A 83 -13.68 3.21 -0.42
C ASN A 83 -13.42 2.53 0.94
N GLU A 84 -12.75 1.38 0.93
CA GLU A 84 -12.35 0.68 2.16
C GLU A 84 -11.39 1.56 2.99
N ILE A 85 -10.39 2.17 2.36
CA ILE A 85 -9.45 3.08 3.04
C ILE A 85 -10.18 4.33 3.55
N LEU A 86 -11.06 4.92 2.75
CA LEU A 86 -11.84 6.10 3.15
C LEU A 86 -12.74 5.84 4.35
N ASN A 87 -13.27 4.62 4.49
CA ASN A 87 -14.05 4.25 5.67
C ASN A 87 -13.23 4.31 6.97
N PHE A 88 -11.93 3.99 6.93
CA PHE A 88 -11.06 4.14 8.10
C PHE A 88 -10.82 5.60 8.48
N LEU A 89 -10.81 6.52 7.51
CA LEU A 89 -10.64 7.95 7.78
C LEU A 89 -11.76 8.53 8.66
N GLN A 90 -12.97 7.95 8.63
CA GLN A 90 -14.09 8.42 9.43
C GLN A 90 -13.85 8.30 10.93
N THR A 91 -12.98 7.40 11.34
CA THR A 91 -12.65 7.11 12.74
C THR A 91 -11.18 7.35 13.05
N ASP A 92 -10.45 8.02 12.15
CA ASP A 92 -9.02 8.26 12.34
C ASP A 92 -8.79 9.27 13.46
N LEU A 93 -7.98 8.90 14.44
CA LEU A 93 -7.68 9.73 15.61
C LEU A 93 -7.07 11.08 15.25
N LEU A 94 -6.39 11.22 14.12
CA LEU A 94 -5.83 12.49 13.67
C LEU A 94 -6.89 13.57 13.47
N CYS A 95 -8.13 13.17 13.21
CA CYS A 95 -9.27 14.07 13.03
C CYS A 95 -10.03 14.40 14.31
N TYR A 96 -9.68 13.74 15.44
CA TYR A 96 -10.35 13.93 16.72
C TYR A 96 -9.37 14.49 17.75
N ARG A 97 -9.63 15.70 18.23
CA ARG A 97 -8.78 16.39 19.20
C ARG A 97 -9.40 16.34 20.59
N ALA A 98 -8.54 16.29 21.61
CA ALA A 98 -8.96 16.51 22.98
C ALA A 98 -9.45 17.97 23.15
N GLU A 99 -10.41 18.18 24.06
CA GLU A 99 -10.83 19.53 24.47
C GLU A 99 -9.98 20.00 25.65
N GLU A 100 -9.60 19.05 26.50
CA GLU A 100 -8.82 19.29 27.75
C GLU A 100 -7.88 18.09 28.00
N PRO A 101 -6.81 18.25 28.74
CA PRO A 101 -6.18 19.51 29.21
C PRO A 101 -5.43 20.22 28.06
N GLU A 102 -5.23 21.54 28.15
CA GLU A 102 -4.58 22.38 27.17
C GLU A 102 -3.22 21.80 26.70
N ALA A 103 -2.44 21.25 27.63
CA ALA A 103 -1.15 20.63 27.30
C ALA A 103 -1.29 19.50 26.29
N LEU A 104 -2.33 18.66 26.40
CA LEU A 104 -2.62 17.58 25.47
C LEU A 104 -3.08 18.11 24.11
N VAL A 105 -3.91 19.15 24.10
CA VAL A 105 -4.36 19.80 22.86
C VAL A 105 -3.17 20.34 22.08
N LEU A 106 -2.25 21.02 22.73
CA LEU A 106 -1.03 21.56 22.13
C LEU A 106 -0.11 20.45 21.60
N GLU A 107 0.06 19.37 22.35
CA GLU A 107 0.87 18.22 21.91
C GLU A 107 0.27 17.53 20.70
N GLN A 108 -1.03 17.29 20.67
CA GLN A 108 -1.73 16.74 19.53
C GLN A 108 -1.59 17.65 18.29
N ASP A 109 -1.69 18.94 18.46
CA ASP A 109 -1.58 19.89 17.36
C ASP A 109 -0.17 19.89 16.77
N GLN A 110 0.85 19.88 17.62
CA GLN A 110 2.25 19.83 17.20
C GLN A 110 2.60 18.54 16.44
N LEU A 111 2.08 17.39 16.91
CA LEU A 111 2.44 16.08 16.34
C LEU A 111 1.56 15.69 15.15
N TRP A 112 0.29 16.03 15.14
CA TRP A 112 -0.69 15.51 14.20
C TRP A 112 -1.01 16.48 13.05
N LYS A 113 -0.96 17.80 13.32
CA LYS A 113 -1.20 18.79 12.27
C LYS A 113 -0.26 18.64 11.07
N PRO A 114 1.05 18.42 11.22
CA PRO A 114 1.95 18.25 10.07
C PRO A 114 1.58 17.06 9.17
N LEU A 115 1.02 15.99 9.76
CA LEU A 115 0.56 14.82 9.00
C LEU A 115 -0.68 15.14 8.17
N LEU A 116 -1.64 15.86 8.75
CA LEU A 116 -2.84 16.30 8.03
C LEU A 116 -2.48 17.29 6.91
N ASP A 117 -1.63 18.27 7.18
CA ASP A 117 -1.16 19.24 6.18
C ASP A 117 -0.46 18.53 5.00
N TRP A 118 0.35 17.49 5.28
CA TRP A 118 0.98 16.68 4.25
C TRP A 118 -0.07 15.90 3.42
N CYS A 119 -1.05 15.27 4.07
CA CYS A 119 -2.13 14.58 3.39
C CYS A 119 -2.97 15.52 2.53
N GLU A 120 -3.30 16.72 3.04
CA GLU A 120 -4.02 17.75 2.29
C GLU A 120 -3.26 18.17 1.04
N GLY A 121 -1.95 18.38 1.17
CA GLY A 121 -1.08 18.70 0.03
C GLY A 121 -1.02 17.59 -1.02
N LEU A 122 -1.11 16.31 -0.59
CA LEU A 122 -1.07 15.14 -1.47
C LEU A 122 -2.41 14.90 -2.16
N LEU A 123 -3.52 15.02 -1.42
CA LEU A 123 -4.87 14.66 -1.88
C LEU A 123 -5.66 15.83 -2.46
N GLY A 124 -5.21 17.06 -2.21
CA GLY A 124 -5.91 18.29 -2.65
C GLY A 124 -7.23 18.54 -1.93
N SER A 125 -7.44 17.90 -0.77
CA SER A 125 -8.68 18.01 0.01
C SER A 125 -8.37 18.23 1.47
N ALA A 126 -9.02 19.23 2.09
CA ALA A 126 -8.86 19.55 3.49
C ALA A 126 -9.52 18.51 4.40
N PHE A 127 -8.89 18.25 5.54
CA PHE A 127 -9.42 17.38 6.57
C PHE A 127 -10.19 18.18 7.63
N ASN A 128 -11.40 17.74 7.93
CA ASN A 128 -12.17 18.31 9.03
C ASN A 128 -11.68 17.73 10.35
N VAL A 129 -11.26 18.61 11.24
CA VAL A 129 -10.86 18.25 12.61
C VAL A 129 -11.98 18.64 13.58
N THR A 130 -12.34 17.76 14.49
CA THR A 130 -13.31 18.03 15.55
C THR A 130 -12.68 17.93 16.93
N PHE A 131 -13.31 18.55 17.91
CA PHE A 131 -12.92 18.47 19.30
C PHE A 131 -13.94 17.62 20.06
N GLY A 132 -13.47 16.85 21.05
CA GLY A 132 -14.30 15.92 21.80
C GLY A 132 -14.68 14.67 21.03
N ILE A 133 -15.82 14.07 21.39
CA ILE A 133 -16.28 12.76 20.93
C ILE A 133 -17.38 12.82 19.85
N MET A 134 -17.71 14.01 19.36
CA MET A 134 -18.77 14.14 18.35
C MET A 134 -18.25 13.67 17.00
N PRO A 135 -18.96 12.73 16.34
CA PRO A 135 -18.53 12.23 15.03
C PRO A 135 -18.55 13.35 13.98
N VAL A 136 -17.49 13.38 13.18
CA VAL A 136 -17.36 14.31 12.06
C VAL A 136 -17.12 13.51 10.77
N MET A 137 -17.52 14.06 9.64
CA MET A 137 -17.10 13.58 8.32
C MET A 137 -15.73 14.20 8.01
N PRO A 138 -14.63 13.45 8.13
CA PRO A 138 -13.27 14.01 8.04
C PRO A 138 -12.96 14.61 6.68
N VAL A 139 -13.58 14.09 5.61
CA VAL A 139 -13.33 14.53 4.24
C VAL A 139 -14.63 14.63 3.46
N SER A 140 -14.76 15.65 2.61
CA SER A 140 -15.83 15.72 1.63
C SER A 140 -15.52 14.78 0.47
N TYR A 141 -16.29 13.70 0.31
CA TYR A 141 -16.06 12.63 -0.67
C TYR A 141 -16.13 13.05 -2.14
N THR A 142 -16.57 14.28 -2.44
CA THR A 142 -16.84 14.71 -3.82
C THR A 142 -15.58 14.96 -4.66
N HIS A 143 -14.38 14.97 -4.10
CA HIS A 143 -13.15 15.37 -4.82
C HIS A 143 -11.89 14.56 -4.50
N LEU A 144 -11.97 13.42 -3.82
CA LEU A 144 -10.81 12.55 -3.61
C LEU A 144 -10.46 11.81 -4.91
N THR A 145 -9.78 12.48 -5.80
CA THR A 145 -9.04 11.81 -6.85
C THR A 145 -7.65 11.50 -6.29
N LEU A 146 -7.43 10.21 -5.95
CA LEU A 146 -6.06 9.75 -5.73
C LEU A 146 -5.25 10.12 -6.96
N PRO A 147 -4.03 10.70 -6.80
CA PRO A 147 -3.18 10.96 -7.93
C PRO A 147 -3.00 9.66 -8.70
N THR A 148 -3.59 9.57 -9.87
CA THR A 148 -3.31 8.48 -10.81
C THR A 148 -1.83 8.53 -11.05
N MET A 149 -1.09 7.52 -10.58
CA MET A 149 0.30 7.36 -10.98
C MET A 149 0.31 7.29 -12.49
N ARG A 150 0.63 8.40 -13.14
CA ARG A 150 1.00 8.40 -14.54
C ARG A 150 2.21 7.49 -14.63
N THR A 151 2.00 6.33 -15.20
CA THR A 151 3.07 5.51 -15.76
C THR A 151 3.79 6.38 -16.78
N VAL A 152 5.00 6.80 -16.47
CA VAL A 152 5.98 7.33 -17.42
C VAL A 152 6.69 6.15 -18.03
#